data_fa2a6ba3e927495fc337c67964fd9630
#
_entry.id   fa2a6ba3e927495fc337c67964fd9630
#
_cell.length_a   1.000
_cell.length_b   1.000
_cell.length_c   1.000
_cell.angle_alpha   90.00
_cell.angle_beta   90.00
_cell.angle_gamma   90.00
#
_symmetry.space_group_name_H-M   'P 1'
#
loop_
_entity.id
_entity.type
_entity.pdbx_description
1 polymer ?
#
loop_
_entity_poly.entity_id
_entity_poly.type
_entity_poly.pdbx_seq_one_letter_code
_entity_poly.pdbx_strand_id
1 'polypeptide(L)'
;NTSSPLYFALNPMQLLKKVDLSLDKWGVYYFRTLFTGGFGTDELQASQFMNMFYFAFFVYLIFAGRKSELKTLFQRICIWCVCLITTYGLLYVFQNQTPLEWGYIWGIQGRYFAPVLVLFMYSLSEKGSFDQNEKMSLINLNMFLNTCMLFELFFLRTML
;
A
#
# COMPACT_ATOMS: atom_id res chain seq x y z
N ASN A 1 -20.28 24.23 -10.80
CA ASN A 1 -20.02 24.18 -9.36
C ASN A 1 -18.99 23.09 -9.04
N THR A 2 -17.71 23.45 -8.95
CA THR A 2 -16.58 22.57 -8.57
C THR A 2 -16.62 22.15 -7.09
N SER A 3 -17.57 22.68 -6.32
CA SER A 3 -17.74 22.41 -4.89
C SER A 3 -18.64 21.20 -4.58
N SER A 4 -19.20 20.54 -5.58
CA SER A 4 -20.04 19.37 -5.36
C SER A 4 -19.18 18.11 -5.21
N PRO A 5 -19.40 17.27 -4.20
CA PRO A 5 -18.74 15.95 -4.08
C PRO A 5 -18.89 15.12 -5.36
N LEU A 6 -20.01 15.24 -6.06
CA LEU A 6 -20.28 14.59 -7.35
C LEU A 6 -19.35 15.05 -8.49
N TYR A 7 -18.68 16.21 -8.37
CA TYR A 7 -17.82 16.71 -9.44
C TYR A 7 -16.71 15.73 -9.81
N PHE A 8 -16.00 15.19 -8.84
CA PHE A 8 -14.90 14.25 -9.08
C PHE A 8 -15.40 12.85 -9.48
N ALA A 9 -16.59 12.46 -9.02
CA ALA A 9 -17.22 11.21 -9.48
C ALA A 9 -17.54 11.26 -10.98
N LEU A 10 -18.01 12.43 -11.45
CA LEU A 10 -18.35 12.65 -12.87
C LEU A 10 -17.12 13.00 -13.74
N ASN A 11 -16.02 13.43 -13.14
CA ASN A 11 -14.80 13.85 -13.84
C ASN A 11 -13.56 13.09 -13.34
N PRO A 12 -13.45 11.78 -13.61
CA PRO A 12 -12.35 10.95 -13.11
C PRO A 12 -10.98 11.44 -13.57
N MET A 13 -10.88 12.06 -14.74
CA MET A 13 -9.63 12.62 -15.26
C MET A 13 -9.08 13.76 -14.38
N GLN A 14 -9.95 14.55 -13.76
CA GLN A 14 -9.53 15.60 -12.83
C GLN A 14 -9.02 15.01 -11.51
N LEU A 15 -9.62 13.92 -11.06
CA LEU A 15 -9.12 13.18 -9.91
C LEU A 15 -7.73 12.59 -10.21
N LEU A 16 -7.53 11.98 -11.37
CA LEU A 16 -6.24 11.42 -11.78
C LEU A 16 -5.14 12.48 -11.86
N LYS A 17 -5.42 13.69 -12.37
CA LYS A 17 -4.45 14.80 -12.35
C LYS A 17 -4.03 15.20 -10.94
N LYS A 18 -4.98 15.24 -9.99
CA LYS A 18 -4.65 15.52 -8.59
C LYS A 18 -3.85 14.39 -7.94
N VAL A 19 -4.12 13.13 -8.31
CA VAL A 19 -3.33 11.97 -7.88
C VAL A 19 -1.89 12.08 -8.37
N ASP A 20 -1.70 12.43 -9.65
CA ASP A 20 -0.37 12.62 -10.24
C ASP A 20 0.43 13.69 -9.47
N LEU A 21 -0.16 14.86 -9.26
CA LEU A 21 0.45 15.93 -8.45
C LEU A 21 0.71 15.50 -6.99
N SER A 22 -0.15 14.65 -6.43
CA SER A 22 0.04 14.11 -5.07
C SER A 22 1.20 13.15 -5.01
N LEU A 23 1.37 12.30 -6.03
CA LEU A 23 2.48 11.36 -6.14
C LEU A 23 3.81 12.07 -6.33
N ASP A 24 3.83 13.11 -7.17
CA ASP A 24 5.02 13.93 -7.37
C ASP A 24 5.48 14.59 -6.06
N LYS A 25 4.54 15.15 -5.29
CA LYS A 25 4.83 15.85 -4.04
C LYS A 25 5.11 14.92 -2.86
N TRP A 26 4.36 13.83 -2.72
CA TRP A 26 4.31 12.99 -1.52
C TRP A 26 4.58 11.50 -1.79
N GLY A 27 4.98 11.11 -2.99
CA GLY A 27 5.13 9.70 -3.38
C GLY A 27 6.08 8.92 -2.47
N VAL A 28 7.20 9.54 -2.06
CA VAL A 28 8.16 8.93 -1.12
C VAL A 28 7.51 8.68 0.25
N TYR A 29 6.71 9.64 0.73
CA TYR A 29 5.96 9.50 1.98
C TYR A 29 4.92 8.38 1.89
N TYR A 30 4.16 8.30 0.78
CA TYR A 30 3.19 7.23 0.58
C TYR A 30 3.85 5.86 0.53
N PHE A 31 5.01 5.75 -0.14
CA PHE A 31 5.78 4.51 -0.16
C PHE A 31 6.26 4.10 1.23
N ARG A 32 6.80 5.05 2.02
CA ARG A 32 7.22 4.78 3.39
C ARG A 32 6.08 4.30 4.28
N THR A 33 4.92 4.92 4.18
CA THR A 33 3.75 4.57 5.00
C THR A 33 3.01 3.32 4.52
N LEU A 34 3.35 2.79 3.34
CA LEU A 34 2.70 1.61 2.76
C LEU A 34 3.00 0.34 3.59
N PHE A 35 4.24 0.14 3.99
CA PHE A 35 4.69 -1.08 4.65
C PHE A 35 4.85 -0.91 6.17
N THR A 36 5.31 0.23 6.61
CA THR A 36 5.69 0.44 8.02
C THR A 36 4.67 1.24 8.82
N GLY A 37 3.68 1.84 8.14
CA GLY A 37 2.63 2.65 8.78
C GLY A 37 3.21 3.77 9.67
N GLY A 38 2.72 4.99 9.59
CA GLY A 38 3.05 5.98 10.62
C GLY A 38 2.41 5.57 11.95
N PHE A 39 3.18 5.37 12.99
CA PHE A 39 2.65 5.09 14.33
C PHE A 39 2.22 6.42 14.97
N GLY A 40 0.90 6.65 14.98
CA GLY A 40 0.27 7.71 15.77
C GLY A 40 0.46 9.14 15.25
N THR A 41 1.68 9.56 14.99
CA THR A 41 2.04 10.87 14.43
C THR A 41 2.97 10.68 13.23
N ASP A 42 2.95 11.62 12.30
CA ASP A 42 3.81 11.59 11.10
C ASP A 42 5.32 11.62 11.42
N GLU A 43 5.66 11.80 12.69
CA GLU A 43 7.03 11.92 13.19
C GLU A 43 7.73 10.58 13.38
N LEU A 44 6.97 9.49 13.64
CA LEU A 44 7.51 8.16 13.85
C LEU A 44 7.39 7.31 12.58
N GLN A 45 8.32 7.47 11.66
CA GLN A 45 8.40 6.67 10.45
C GLN A 45 9.63 5.75 10.53
N ALA A 46 9.45 4.50 10.11
CA ALA A 46 10.59 3.60 9.93
C ALA A 46 11.54 4.11 8.83
N SER A 47 12.81 3.74 8.92
CA SER A 47 13.82 4.15 7.96
C SER A 47 13.49 3.68 6.54
N GLN A 48 14.04 4.38 5.54
CA GLN A 48 13.93 3.94 4.14
C GLN A 48 14.48 2.54 3.93
N PHE A 49 15.51 2.19 4.68
CA PHE A 49 16.14 0.88 4.62
C PHE A 49 15.16 -0.22 5.02
N MET A 50 14.45 -0.08 6.14
CA MET A 50 13.42 -1.04 6.56
C MET A 50 12.28 -1.14 5.55
N ASN A 51 11.83 -0.03 4.99
CA ASN A 51 10.81 -0.04 3.94
C ASN A 51 11.26 -0.81 2.69
N MET A 52 12.52 -0.66 2.29
CA MET A 52 13.09 -1.41 1.18
C MET A 52 13.16 -2.91 1.48
N PHE A 53 13.50 -3.31 2.71
CA PHE A 53 13.50 -4.72 3.12
C PHE A 53 12.09 -5.32 3.07
N TYR A 54 11.09 -4.61 3.59
CA TYR A 54 9.68 -5.07 3.49
C TYR A 54 9.22 -5.17 2.04
N PHE A 55 9.56 -4.19 1.21
CA PHE A 55 9.25 -4.24 -0.21
C PHE A 55 9.91 -5.44 -0.89
N ALA A 56 11.21 -5.65 -0.67
CA ALA A 56 11.94 -6.79 -1.23
C ALA A 56 11.38 -8.13 -0.74
N PHE A 57 11.06 -8.25 0.56
CA PHE A 57 10.40 -9.42 1.12
C PHE A 57 9.03 -9.66 0.49
N PHE A 58 8.25 -8.61 0.28
CA PHE A 58 6.95 -8.69 -0.35
C PHE A 58 7.04 -9.14 -1.81
N VAL A 59 7.98 -8.57 -2.57
CA VAL A 59 8.29 -8.99 -3.95
C VAL A 59 8.74 -10.45 -3.98
N TYR A 60 9.61 -10.85 -3.06
CA TYR A 60 10.04 -12.24 -2.92
C TYR A 60 8.84 -13.19 -2.68
N LEU A 61 7.91 -12.83 -1.80
CA LEU A 61 6.70 -13.64 -1.56
C LEU A 61 5.85 -13.83 -2.81
N ILE A 62 5.79 -12.83 -3.70
CA ILE A 62 5.05 -12.93 -4.96
C ILE A 62 5.69 -13.95 -5.88
N PHE A 63 7.01 -13.86 -6.06
CA PHE A 63 7.73 -14.73 -7.01
C PHE A 63 8.03 -16.12 -6.45
N ALA A 64 8.25 -16.24 -5.14
CA ALA A 64 8.50 -17.50 -4.48
C ALA A 64 7.21 -18.25 -4.12
N GLY A 65 6.11 -17.52 -3.91
CA GLY A 65 4.77 -18.08 -3.69
C GLY A 65 4.23 -18.73 -4.95
N ARG A 66 4.70 -19.92 -5.22
CA ARG A 66 4.33 -20.70 -6.39
C ARG A 66 2.88 -21.18 -6.31
N LYS A 67 2.02 -20.73 -7.20
CA LYS A 67 0.68 -21.24 -7.54
C LYS A 67 -0.44 -20.71 -6.65
N SER A 68 -1.08 -19.64 -7.08
CA SER A 68 -2.37 -19.24 -6.52
C SER A 68 -3.42 -20.34 -6.85
N GLU A 69 -4.36 -20.55 -5.94
CA GLU A 69 -5.52 -21.39 -6.20
C GLU A 69 -6.49 -20.77 -7.23
N LEU A 70 -6.21 -19.54 -7.65
CA LEU A 70 -6.97 -18.83 -8.66
C LEU A 70 -6.78 -19.50 -10.01
N LYS A 71 -7.71 -20.38 -10.35
CA LYS A 71 -7.65 -21.25 -11.52
C LYS A 71 -8.00 -20.55 -12.83
N THR A 72 -8.72 -19.44 -12.79
CA THR A 72 -9.31 -18.82 -13.98
C THR A 72 -8.88 -17.37 -14.16
N LEU A 73 -8.68 -16.96 -15.42
CA LEU A 73 -8.46 -15.56 -15.79
C LEU A 73 -9.59 -14.64 -15.29
N PHE A 74 -10.83 -15.16 -15.30
CA PHE A 74 -11.99 -14.44 -14.80
C PHE A 74 -11.85 -14.01 -13.33
N GLN A 75 -11.39 -14.92 -12.47
CA GLN A 75 -11.17 -14.58 -11.04
C GLN A 75 -10.11 -13.50 -10.86
N ARG A 76 -9.04 -13.55 -11.65
CA ARG A 76 -7.99 -12.48 -11.61
C ARG A 76 -8.56 -11.15 -12.04
N ILE A 77 -9.34 -11.11 -13.13
CA ILE A 77 -10.00 -9.89 -13.59
C ILE A 77 -10.95 -9.34 -12.51
N CYS A 78 -11.76 -10.19 -11.88
CA CYS A 78 -12.63 -9.75 -10.78
C CYS A 78 -11.83 -9.11 -9.63
N ILE A 79 -10.71 -9.70 -9.23
CA ILE A 79 -9.85 -9.13 -8.19
C ILE A 79 -9.29 -7.77 -8.64
N TRP A 80 -8.82 -7.64 -9.86
CA TRP A 80 -8.31 -6.38 -10.38
C TRP A 80 -9.38 -5.30 -10.41
N CYS A 81 -10.61 -5.65 -10.81
CA CYS A 81 -11.74 -4.72 -10.73
C CYS A 81 -12.01 -4.27 -9.29
N VAL A 82 -12.00 -5.19 -8.33
CA VAL A 82 -12.16 -4.85 -6.90
C VAL A 82 -11.04 -3.93 -6.43
N CYS A 83 -9.78 -4.23 -6.77
CA CYS A 83 -8.64 -3.38 -6.43
C CYS A 83 -8.79 -1.96 -7.00
N LEU A 84 -9.17 -1.85 -8.27
CA LEU A 84 -9.38 -0.55 -8.93
C LEU A 84 -10.52 0.24 -8.30
N ILE A 85 -11.67 -0.39 -8.06
CA ILE A 85 -12.84 0.24 -7.43
C ILE A 85 -12.49 0.71 -6.02
N THR A 86 -11.81 -0.13 -5.22
CA THR A 86 -11.41 0.22 -3.85
C THR A 86 -10.41 1.37 -3.85
N THR A 87 -9.40 1.32 -4.73
CA THR A 87 -8.41 2.40 -4.87
C THR A 87 -9.09 3.71 -5.26
N TYR A 88 -9.97 3.68 -6.27
CA TYR A 88 -10.71 4.86 -6.70
C TYR A 88 -11.60 5.40 -5.59
N GLY A 89 -12.30 4.53 -4.86
CA GLY A 89 -13.16 4.90 -3.75
C GLY A 89 -12.38 5.59 -2.60
N LEU A 90 -11.20 5.05 -2.26
CA LEU A 90 -10.32 5.68 -1.26
C LEU A 90 -9.86 7.07 -1.70
N LEU A 91 -9.37 7.20 -2.93
CA LEU A 91 -8.93 8.49 -3.49
C LEU A 91 -10.06 9.50 -3.52
N TYR A 92 -11.27 9.06 -3.88
CA TYR A 92 -12.46 9.89 -3.89
C TYR A 92 -12.83 10.40 -2.49
N VAL A 93 -12.79 9.53 -1.48
CA VAL A 93 -13.06 9.91 -0.07
C VAL A 93 -12.06 10.95 0.41
N PHE A 94 -10.75 10.73 0.19
CA PHE A 94 -9.71 11.69 0.59
C PHE A 94 -9.82 13.01 -0.18
N GLN A 95 -10.18 12.96 -1.46
CA GLN A 95 -10.39 14.17 -2.25
C GLN A 95 -11.54 15.02 -1.68
N ASN A 96 -12.61 14.41 -1.21
CA ASN A 96 -13.73 15.13 -0.61
C ASN A 96 -13.37 15.80 0.73
N GLN A 97 -12.35 15.29 1.42
CA GLN A 97 -11.81 15.89 2.65
C GLN A 97 -10.73 16.95 2.36
N THR A 98 -10.25 17.04 1.14
CA THR A 98 -9.21 17.97 0.72
C THR A 98 -9.82 19.29 0.28
N PRO A 99 -9.29 20.46 0.72
CA PRO A 99 -9.71 21.75 0.22
C PRO A 99 -9.60 21.82 -1.32
N LEU A 100 -10.62 22.35 -1.97
CA LEU A 100 -10.70 22.40 -3.44
C LEU A 100 -9.56 23.19 -4.10
N GLU A 101 -9.06 24.19 -3.39
CA GLU A 101 -7.96 25.06 -3.80
C GLU A 101 -6.62 24.31 -3.91
N TRP A 102 -6.50 23.17 -3.23
CA TRP A 102 -5.27 22.38 -3.24
C TRP A 102 -5.18 21.56 -4.52
N GLY A 103 -4.06 21.69 -5.21
CA GLY A 103 -3.78 20.93 -6.43
C GLY A 103 -3.55 19.44 -6.20
N TYR A 104 -3.37 19.01 -4.95
CA TYR A 104 -3.08 17.63 -4.53
C TYR A 104 -4.10 17.14 -3.50
N ILE A 105 -4.16 15.84 -3.29
CA ILE A 105 -5.04 15.21 -2.29
C ILE A 105 -4.29 15.10 -0.96
N TRP A 106 -4.90 15.61 0.10
CA TRP A 106 -4.31 15.59 1.44
C TRP A 106 -4.77 14.40 2.27
N GLY A 107 -3.94 13.98 3.24
CA GLY A 107 -4.29 12.95 4.21
C GLY A 107 -4.14 11.51 3.71
N ILE A 108 -3.73 11.31 2.45
CA ILE A 108 -3.42 9.97 1.94
C ILE A 108 -2.18 9.43 2.65
N GLN A 109 -2.29 8.19 3.10
CA GLN A 109 -1.15 7.42 3.63
C GLN A 109 -1.10 6.07 2.92
N GLY A 110 0.10 5.59 2.61
CA GLY A 110 0.29 4.34 1.88
C GLY A 110 -0.40 3.14 2.53
N ARG A 111 -0.46 3.09 3.86
CA ARG A 111 -1.11 2.00 4.63
C ARG A 111 -2.57 1.73 4.24
N TYR A 112 -3.29 2.73 3.75
CA TYR A 112 -4.67 2.54 3.31
C TYR A 112 -4.76 1.67 2.05
N PHE A 113 -3.69 1.63 1.25
CA PHE A 113 -3.60 0.82 0.04
C PHE A 113 -2.93 -0.55 0.28
N ALA A 114 -2.38 -0.81 1.47
CA ALA A 114 -1.73 -2.08 1.77
C ALA A 114 -2.66 -3.30 1.55
N PRO A 115 -3.94 -3.31 1.99
CA PRO A 115 -4.84 -4.43 1.70
C PRO A 115 -5.09 -4.64 0.22
N VAL A 116 -5.21 -3.53 -0.54
CA VAL A 116 -5.40 -3.57 -2.00
C VAL A 116 -4.16 -4.15 -2.68
N LEU A 117 -2.97 -3.72 -2.24
CA LEU A 117 -1.71 -4.22 -2.76
C LEU A 117 -1.56 -5.73 -2.50
N VAL A 118 -1.84 -6.19 -1.28
CA VAL A 118 -1.81 -7.63 -0.94
C VAL A 118 -2.75 -8.42 -1.83
N LEU A 119 -3.97 -7.95 -2.03
CA LEU A 119 -4.96 -8.62 -2.86
C LEU A 119 -4.53 -8.65 -4.34
N PHE A 120 -4.00 -7.55 -4.85
CA PHE A 120 -3.47 -7.44 -6.21
C PHE A 120 -2.31 -8.42 -6.41
N MET A 121 -1.35 -8.45 -5.49
CA MET A 121 -0.21 -9.34 -5.51
C MET A 121 -0.62 -10.82 -5.43
N TYR A 122 -1.61 -11.14 -4.59
CA TYR A 122 -2.19 -12.48 -4.54
C TYR A 122 -2.72 -12.91 -5.92
N SER A 123 -3.31 -12.00 -6.69
CA SER A 123 -3.80 -12.28 -8.04
C SER A 123 -2.69 -12.57 -9.06
N LEU A 124 -1.48 -12.03 -8.82
CA LEU A 124 -0.30 -12.23 -9.69
C LEU A 124 0.46 -13.52 -9.36
N SER A 125 0.31 -14.04 -8.13
CA SER A 125 1.04 -15.24 -7.71
C SER A 125 0.63 -16.45 -8.55
N GLU A 126 1.63 -17.23 -8.98
CA GLU A 126 1.42 -18.49 -9.69
C GLU A 126 1.35 -19.67 -8.71
N LYS A 127 0.80 -20.81 -9.17
CA LYS A 127 0.58 -21.98 -8.31
C LYS A 127 1.88 -22.60 -7.77
N GLY A 128 2.11 -22.64 -6.48
CA GLY A 128 3.15 -23.42 -5.79
C GLY A 128 2.82 -23.56 -4.33
N SER A 129 3.16 -24.69 -3.77
CA SER A 129 3.20 -24.86 -2.32
C SER A 129 4.63 -24.64 -1.87
N PHE A 130 4.84 -23.74 -0.93
CA PHE A 130 6.06 -23.74 -0.13
C PHE A 130 6.13 -25.08 0.62
N ASP A 131 7.30 -25.69 0.65
CA ASP A 131 7.56 -26.79 1.56
C ASP A 131 7.40 -26.31 3.02
N GLN A 132 7.16 -27.25 3.94
CA GLN A 132 6.96 -26.93 5.35
C GLN A 132 8.14 -26.13 5.94
N ASN A 133 9.36 -26.48 5.54
CA ASN A 133 10.58 -25.79 5.97
C ASN A 133 10.67 -24.38 5.39
N GLU A 134 10.28 -24.18 4.14
CA GLU A 134 10.24 -22.85 3.48
C GLU A 134 9.21 -21.94 4.16
N LYS A 135 8.01 -22.46 4.47
CA LYS A 135 6.98 -21.72 5.22
C LYS A 135 7.49 -21.26 6.58
N MET A 136 8.15 -22.16 7.31
CA MET A 136 8.69 -21.84 8.62
C MET A 136 9.80 -20.79 8.53
N SER A 137 10.67 -20.90 7.53
CA SER A 137 11.73 -19.91 7.27
C SER A 137 11.15 -18.53 6.93
N LEU A 138 10.09 -18.47 6.14
CA LEU A 138 9.39 -17.20 5.79
C LEU A 138 8.71 -16.57 7.01
N ILE A 139 8.08 -17.38 7.86
CA ILE A 139 7.48 -16.91 9.12
C ILE A 139 8.57 -16.32 10.01
N ASN A 140 9.68 -17.05 10.20
CA ASN A 140 10.80 -16.59 11.02
C ASN A 140 11.41 -15.29 10.48
N LEU A 141 11.58 -15.19 9.16
CA LEU A 141 12.08 -13.96 8.52
C LEU A 141 11.13 -12.78 8.74
N ASN A 142 9.83 -13.01 8.57
CA ASN A 142 8.83 -11.97 8.82
C ASN A 142 8.81 -11.53 10.29
N MET A 143 8.89 -12.48 11.24
CA MET A 143 8.99 -12.16 12.66
C MET A 143 10.26 -11.37 12.97
N PHE A 144 11.40 -11.75 12.39
CA PHE A 144 12.66 -11.03 12.53
C PHE A 144 12.56 -9.60 12.02
N LEU A 145 12.02 -9.39 10.81
CA LEU A 145 11.82 -8.05 10.22
C LEU A 145 10.91 -7.18 11.10
N ASN A 146 9.79 -7.75 11.60
CA ASN A 146 8.88 -7.02 12.49
C ASN A 146 9.58 -6.64 13.81
N THR A 147 10.40 -7.53 14.36
CA THR A 147 11.17 -7.26 15.58
C THR A 147 12.18 -6.14 15.36
N CYS A 148 12.92 -6.16 14.23
CA CYS A 148 13.84 -5.10 13.85
C CYS A 148 13.14 -3.75 13.69
N MET A 149 11.97 -3.73 13.06
CA MET A 149 11.17 -2.53 12.90
C MET A 149 10.70 -1.96 14.25
N LEU A 150 10.18 -2.81 15.13
CA LEU A 150 9.75 -2.39 16.46
C LEU A 150 10.92 -1.83 17.28
N PHE A 151 12.09 -2.46 17.18
CA PHE A 151 13.32 -2.00 17.84
C PHE A 151 13.75 -0.64 17.30
N GLU A 152 13.75 -0.44 15.98
CA GLU A 152 14.06 0.84 15.35
C GLU A 152 13.10 1.94 15.82
N LEU A 153 11.80 1.67 15.82
CA LEU A 153 10.78 2.63 16.27
C LEU A 153 10.93 2.96 17.75
N PHE A 154 11.23 1.96 18.59
CA PHE A 154 11.49 2.17 20.02
C PHE A 154 12.72 3.06 20.22
N PHE A 155 13.81 2.78 19.51
CA PHE A 155 15.05 3.55 19.57
C PHE A 155 14.85 4.99 19.10
N LEU A 156 14.17 5.21 17.98
CA LEU A 156 13.83 6.54 17.48
C LEU A 156 13.00 7.34 18.51
N ARG A 157 12.05 6.68 19.18
CA ARG A 157 11.22 7.34 20.20
C ARG A 157 11.99 7.72 21.45
N THR A 158 13.05 7.00 21.79
CA THR A 158 13.87 7.29 22.99
C THR A 158 14.93 8.36 22.73
N MET A 159 15.20 8.67 21.45
CA MET A 159 16.18 9.70 21.05
C MET A 159 15.54 11.05 20.72
N LEU A 160 14.22 11.11 20.54
CA LEU A 160 13.44 12.34 20.35
C LEU A 160 12.85 12.82 21.68
#